data_a71fabcc6c187ad950c77f1b7e426674
#
_entry.id   a71fabcc6c187ad950c77f1b7e426674
#
_cell.length_a   1.000
_cell.length_b   1.000
_cell.length_c   1.000
_cell.angle_alpha   90.00
_cell.angle_beta   90.00
_cell.angle_gamma   90.00
#
_symmetry.space_group_name_H-M   'P 1'
#
loop_
_entity.id
_entity.type
_entity.pdbx_description
1 polymer ?
#
loop_
_entity_poly.entity_id
_entity_poly.type
_entity_poly.pdbx_seq_one_letter_code
_entity_poly.pdbx_strand_id
1 'polypeptide(L)'
;MAEEYNKTLAGIFQKMSDCYRYLGTDERFRAIAYANAARSVRALKQDISYYASDIKTLDKIRGIGESIAEKIMEFLKTGKIKTFEVLKKSVPFELLE
;
A
#
# COMPACT_ATOMS: atom_id res chain seq x y z
N MET A 1 5.89 -10.07 -14.90
CA MET A 1 7.23 -9.75 -14.47
C MET A 1 7.23 -9.14 -13.11
N ALA A 2 8.38 -9.23 -12.47
CA ALA A 2 8.53 -8.77 -11.10
C ALA A 2 8.06 -7.34 -10.87
N GLU A 3 8.36 -6.46 -11.80
CA GLU A 3 8.08 -5.04 -11.63
C GLU A 3 6.59 -4.70 -11.68
N GLU A 4 5.78 -5.58 -12.24
CA GLU A 4 4.35 -5.31 -12.35
C GLU A 4 3.66 -5.30 -10.99
N TYR A 5 4.02 -6.23 -10.11
CA TYR A 5 3.42 -6.25 -8.78
C TYR A 5 3.80 -5.00 -7.99
N ASN A 6 5.05 -4.56 -8.13
CA ASN A 6 5.49 -3.36 -7.42
C ASN A 6 4.72 -2.14 -7.88
N LYS A 7 4.54 -1.96 -9.19
CA LYS A 7 3.80 -0.82 -9.72
C LYS A 7 2.35 -0.84 -9.26
N THR A 8 1.72 -1.99 -9.37
CA THR A 8 0.30 -2.13 -8.99
C THR A 8 0.12 -1.86 -7.50
N LEU A 9 0.95 -2.48 -6.68
CA LEU A 9 0.86 -2.32 -5.24
C LEU A 9 1.15 -0.89 -4.81
N ALA A 10 2.19 -0.29 -5.37
CA ALA A 10 2.52 1.10 -5.06
C ALA A 10 1.38 2.04 -5.47
N GLY A 11 0.75 1.76 -6.62
CA GLY A 11 -0.40 2.54 -7.06
C GLY A 11 -1.56 2.45 -6.09
N ILE A 12 -1.83 1.24 -5.59
CA ILE A 12 -2.89 1.04 -4.58
C ILE A 12 -2.56 1.81 -3.31
N PHE A 13 -1.33 1.70 -2.81
CA PHE A 13 -0.94 2.42 -1.60
C PHE A 13 -1.03 3.93 -1.78
N GLN A 14 -0.65 4.44 -2.96
CA GLN A 14 -0.76 5.87 -3.22
C GLN A 14 -2.23 6.31 -3.20
N LYS A 15 -3.12 5.53 -3.81
CA LYS A 15 -4.54 5.85 -3.78
C LYS A 15 -5.12 5.76 -2.38
N MET A 16 -4.68 4.80 -1.59
CA MET A 16 -5.10 4.71 -0.18
C MET A 16 -4.65 5.94 0.58
N SER A 17 -3.43 6.39 0.36
CA SER A 17 -2.94 7.63 0.97
C SER A 17 -3.83 8.80 0.59
N ASP A 18 -4.18 8.91 -0.68
CA ASP A 18 -5.03 10.00 -1.17
C ASP A 18 -6.42 9.93 -0.54
N CYS A 19 -6.97 8.73 -0.37
CA CYS A 19 -8.25 8.55 0.30
C CYS A 19 -8.20 9.01 1.75
N TYR A 20 -7.18 8.63 2.48
CA TYR A 20 -7.05 9.04 3.88
C TYR A 20 -6.86 10.55 3.98
N ARG A 21 -6.13 11.14 3.05
CA ARG A 21 -5.96 12.59 3.02
C ARG A 21 -7.29 13.30 2.77
N TYR A 22 -8.11 12.76 1.88
CA TYR A 22 -9.44 13.29 1.60
C TYR A 22 -10.34 13.21 2.84
N LEU A 23 -10.22 12.13 3.62
CA LEU A 23 -11.07 11.92 4.80
C LEU A 23 -10.74 12.86 5.95
N GLY A 24 -9.58 13.49 5.94
CA GLY A 24 -9.32 14.60 6.85
C GLY A 24 -8.13 14.39 7.76
N THR A 25 -7.95 15.35 8.68
CA THR A 25 -6.77 15.42 9.53
C THR A 25 -6.63 14.25 10.50
N ASP A 26 -7.73 13.63 10.90
CA ASP A 26 -7.69 12.47 11.80
C ASP A 26 -6.97 11.29 11.15
N GLU A 27 -6.93 11.26 9.82
CA GLU A 27 -6.31 10.17 9.09
C GLU A 27 -4.94 10.53 8.53
N ARG A 28 -4.37 11.65 8.97
CA ARG A 28 -3.12 12.16 8.42
C ARG A 28 -1.96 11.18 8.56
N PHE A 29 -1.86 10.50 9.70
CA PHE A 29 -0.77 9.55 9.91
C PHE A 29 -0.87 8.36 8.98
N ARG A 30 -2.10 7.90 8.71
CA ARG A 30 -2.31 6.82 7.75
C ARG A 30 -1.97 7.27 6.35
N ALA A 31 -2.36 8.48 5.97
CA ALA A 31 -2.02 9.01 4.65
C ALA A 31 -0.51 9.04 4.45
N ILE A 32 0.24 9.50 5.45
CA ILE A 32 1.69 9.55 5.37
C ILE A 32 2.28 8.14 5.29
N ALA A 33 1.77 7.21 6.11
CA ALA A 33 2.28 5.84 6.14
C ALA A 33 2.11 5.16 4.78
N TYR A 34 0.96 5.32 4.14
CA TYR A 34 0.73 4.69 2.84
C TYR A 34 1.51 5.39 1.72
N ALA A 35 1.69 6.70 1.80
CA ALA A 35 2.54 7.40 0.83
C ALA A 35 3.99 6.91 0.92
N ASN A 36 4.47 6.74 2.16
CA ASN A 36 5.82 6.21 2.37
C ASN A 36 5.95 4.78 1.86
N ALA A 37 4.93 3.95 2.11
CA ALA A 37 4.92 2.57 1.64
C ALA A 37 4.95 2.52 0.11
N ALA A 38 4.17 3.37 -0.55
CA ALA A 38 4.17 3.44 -2.02
C ALA A 38 5.57 3.76 -2.54
N ARG A 39 6.22 4.72 -1.91
CA ARG A 39 7.57 5.13 -2.29
C ARG A 39 8.56 3.99 -2.08
N SER A 40 8.46 3.30 -0.95
CA SER A 40 9.35 2.19 -0.62
C SER A 40 9.20 1.04 -1.61
N VAL A 41 7.97 0.70 -1.98
CA VAL A 41 7.72 -0.38 -2.93
C VAL A 41 8.27 -0.02 -4.31
N ARG A 42 8.10 1.23 -4.74
CA ARG A 42 8.65 1.67 -6.03
C ARG A 42 10.17 1.61 -6.06
N ALA A 43 10.81 1.79 -4.92
CA ALA A 43 12.27 1.81 -4.84
C ALA A 43 12.90 0.42 -4.73
N LEU A 44 12.10 -0.62 -4.58
CA LEU A 44 12.64 -1.98 -4.44
C LEU A 44 13.31 -2.44 -5.73
N LYS A 45 14.44 -3.11 -5.59
CA LYS A 45 15.17 -3.66 -6.73
C LYS A 45 14.56 -4.97 -7.22
N GLN A 46 13.86 -5.68 -6.34
CA GLN A 46 13.22 -6.94 -6.66
C GLN A 46 11.72 -6.79 -6.53
N ASP A 47 10.98 -7.74 -7.08
CA ASP A 47 9.54 -7.79 -6.89
C ASP A 47 9.23 -7.95 -5.41
N ILE A 48 8.11 -7.38 -4.97
CA ILE A 48 7.69 -7.44 -3.57
C ILE A 48 7.56 -8.89 -3.09
N SER A 49 7.18 -9.81 -3.99
CA SER A 49 7.04 -11.23 -3.64
C SER A 49 8.36 -11.84 -3.20
N TYR A 50 9.48 -11.31 -3.66
CA TYR A 50 10.79 -11.79 -3.25
C TYR A 50 11.02 -11.61 -1.75
N TYR A 51 10.42 -10.57 -1.16
CA TYR A 51 10.60 -10.25 0.24
C TYR A 51 9.50 -10.83 1.12
N ALA A 52 8.54 -11.50 0.55
CA ALA A 52 7.31 -11.90 1.24
C ALA A 52 7.33 -13.34 1.75
N SER A 53 8.50 -13.81 2.17
CA SER A 53 8.58 -15.14 2.80
C SER A 53 7.78 -15.16 4.11
N ASP A 54 7.81 -14.04 4.84
CA ASP A 54 6.95 -13.85 6.00
C ASP A 54 6.80 -12.36 6.30
N ILE A 55 5.90 -12.03 7.22
CA ILE A 55 5.61 -10.65 7.60
C ILE A 55 6.85 -9.97 8.19
N LYS A 56 7.66 -10.71 8.93
CA LYS A 56 8.84 -10.12 9.56
C LYS A 56 9.86 -9.63 8.53
N THR A 57 9.99 -10.35 7.42
CA THR A 57 10.87 -9.93 6.35
C THR A 57 10.37 -8.65 5.69
N LEU A 58 9.06 -8.58 5.45
CA LEU A 58 8.46 -7.39 4.86
C LEU A 58 8.59 -6.17 5.77
N ASP A 59 8.38 -6.36 7.07
CA ASP A 59 8.36 -5.24 7.98
C ASP A 59 9.77 -4.66 8.22
N LYS A 60 10.80 -5.36 7.80
CA LYS A 60 12.18 -4.83 7.82
C LYS A 60 12.45 -3.85 6.68
N ILE A 61 11.59 -3.82 5.67
CA ILE A 61 11.75 -2.87 4.58
C ILE A 61 11.43 -1.48 5.12
N ARG A 62 12.36 -0.55 4.90
CA ARG A 62 12.19 0.81 5.39
C ARG A 62 10.89 1.41 4.82
N GLY A 63 10.07 1.97 5.70
CA GLY A 63 8.80 2.56 5.30
C GLY A 63 7.63 1.59 5.32
N ILE A 64 7.85 0.32 5.68
CA ILE A 64 6.81 -0.69 5.75
C ILE A 64 6.76 -1.25 7.17
N GLY A 65 5.73 -0.86 7.91
CA GLY A 65 5.50 -1.40 9.24
C GLY A 65 4.65 -2.66 9.18
N GLU A 66 4.35 -3.22 10.33
CA GLU A 66 3.62 -4.49 10.42
C GLU A 66 2.25 -4.44 9.77
N SER A 67 1.49 -3.38 10.01
CA SER A 67 0.16 -3.25 9.44
C SER A 67 0.18 -3.24 7.91
N ILE A 68 1.14 -2.51 7.34
CA ILE A 68 1.26 -2.45 5.88
C ILE A 68 1.81 -3.76 5.33
N ALA A 69 2.71 -4.42 6.07
CA ALA A 69 3.22 -5.74 5.68
C ALA A 69 2.07 -6.74 5.57
N GLU A 70 1.11 -6.70 6.48
CA GLU A 70 -0.07 -7.56 6.41
C GLU A 70 -0.87 -7.30 5.13
N LYS A 71 -0.99 -6.05 4.74
CA LYS A 71 -1.71 -5.70 3.51
C LYS A 71 -0.97 -6.17 2.26
N ILE A 72 0.35 -6.15 2.30
CA ILE A 72 1.14 -6.70 1.21
C ILE A 72 0.91 -8.20 1.07
N MET A 73 0.91 -8.92 2.20
CA MET A 73 0.63 -10.34 2.18
C MET A 73 -0.76 -10.64 1.64
N GLU A 74 -1.75 -9.86 2.06
CA GLU A 74 -3.10 -9.99 1.55
C GLU A 74 -3.15 -9.79 0.03
N PHE A 75 -2.48 -8.74 -0.45
CA PHE A 75 -2.45 -8.45 -1.89
C PHE A 75 -1.82 -9.60 -2.67
N LEU A 76 -0.70 -10.13 -2.18
CA LEU A 76 -0.03 -11.21 -2.88
C LEU A 76 -0.84 -12.50 -2.88
N LYS A 77 -1.66 -12.70 -1.87
CA LYS A 77 -2.48 -13.88 -1.73
C LYS A 77 -3.77 -13.80 -2.53
N THR A 78 -4.40 -12.63 -2.56
CA THR A 78 -5.75 -12.48 -3.12
C THR A 78 -5.82 -11.58 -4.35
N GLY A 79 -4.79 -10.80 -4.59
CA GLY A 79 -4.80 -9.79 -5.65
C GLY A 79 -5.48 -8.49 -5.27
N LYS A 80 -5.95 -8.38 -4.03
CA LYS A 80 -6.71 -7.21 -3.55
C LYS A 80 -6.31 -6.84 -2.14
N ILE A 81 -6.62 -5.62 -1.75
CA ILE A 81 -6.49 -5.15 -0.37
C ILE A 81 -7.89 -4.73 0.08
N LYS A 82 -8.44 -5.45 1.04
CA LYS A 82 -9.81 -5.26 1.50
C LYS A 82 -10.05 -3.83 2.00
N THR A 83 -9.10 -3.27 2.74
CA THR A 83 -9.21 -1.90 3.21
C THR A 83 -9.37 -0.92 2.06
N PHE A 84 -8.63 -1.13 0.98
CA PHE A 84 -8.75 -0.29 -0.20
C PHE A 84 -10.12 -0.39 -0.84
N GLU A 85 -10.67 -1.62 -0.91
CA GLU A 85 -12.01 -1.82 -1.48
C GLU A 85 -13.06 -1.06 -0.67
N VAL A 86 -12.92 -1.03 0.65
CA VAL A 86 -13.82 -0.27 1.51
C VAL A 86 -13.64 1.23 1.29
N LEU A 87 -12.40 1.70 1.20
CA LEU A 87 -12.12 3.12 0.99
C LEU A 87 -12.71 3.63 -0.33
N LYS A 88 -12.68 2.80 -1.37
CA LYS A 88 -13.24 3.20 -2.67
C LYS A 88 -14.73 3.53 -2.59
N LYS A 89 -15.44 2.92 -1.65
CA LYS A 89 -16.86 3.17 -1.48
C LYS A 89 -17.13 4.43 -0.68
N SER A 90 -16.14 4.90 0.09
CA SER A 90 -16.31 6.05 0.97
C SER A 90 -15.78 7.35 0.38
N VAL A 91 -15.04 7.30 -0.71
CA VAL A 91 -14.35 8.46 -1.28
C VAL A 91 -14.69 8.56 -2.76
N PRO A 92 -15.06 9.77 -3.24
CA PRO A 92 -15.32 9.97 -4.67
C PRO A 92 -14.00 10.02 -5.43
N PHE A 93 -13.62 8.89 -5.99
CA PHE A 93 -12.33 8.73 -6.66
C PHE A 93 -12.07 9.72 -7.78
N GLU A 94 -13.10 10.13 -8.49
CA GLU A 94 -12.94 11.11 -9.56
C GLU A 94 -12.33 12.40 -9.07
N LEU A 95 -12.54 12.72 -7.81
CA LEU A 95 -12.00 13.96 -7.23
C LEU A 95 -10.54 13.83 -6.80
N LEU A 96 -10.01 12.61 -6.79
CA LEU A 96 -8.63 12.37 -6.35
C LEU A 96 -7.64 12.39 -7.51
N GLU A 97 -8.11 12.39 -8.72
CA GLU A 97 -7.26 12.35 -9.90
C GLU A 97 -6.88 13.71 -10.41
#